data_93a365d5bf07a71a81093c699610a5d7
#
_entry.id   93a365d5bf07a71a81093c699610a5d7
#
_cell.length_a   1.000
_cell.length_b   1.000
_cell.length_c   1.000
_cell.angle_alpha   90.00
_cell.angle_beta   90.00
_cell.angle_gamma   90.00
#
_symmetry.space_group_name_H-M   'P 1'
#
loop_
_entity.id
_entity.type
_entity.pdbx_description
1 polymer ?
#
loop_
_entity_poly.entity_id
_entity_poly.type
_entity_poly.pdbx_seq_one_letter_code
_entity_poly.pdbx_strand_id
1 'polypeptide(L)'
;MSKVNLKFLIKEWLTTKIILIVTKADVINEISEKTGIDKLDVQATVEAFFSVVKTSMADGENIYVRGFGSFVNKKRAKKIARNISKNTAIVIEEHYFPSFKPSKIFIEKIKRNLISS
;
A
#
# COMPACT_ATOMS: atom_id res chain seq x y z
N MET A 1 8.74 -28.68 -13.28
CA MET A 1 7.93 -27.81 -12.46
C MET A 1 8.49 -26.40 -12.46
N SER A 2 7.66 -25.42 -12.65
CA SER A 2 8.13 -24.03 -12.78
C SER A 2 8.48 -23.43 -11.41
N LYS A 3 9.32 -22.38 -11.45
CA LYS A 3 9.63 -21.59 -10.24
C LYS A 3 8.38 -21.05 -9.57
N VAL A 4 7.35 -20.76 -10.37
CA VAL A 4 6.11 -20.20 -9.87
C VAL A 4 5.43 -21.12 -8.89
N ASN A 5 5.39 -22.42 -9.19
CA ASN A 5 4.75 -23.39 -8.32
C ASN A 5 5.48 -23.54 -6.99
N LEU A 6 6.81 -23.58 -7.03
CA LEU A 6 7.60 -23.68 -5.81
C LEU A 6 7.43 -22.46 -4.93
N LYS A 7 7.46 -21.28 -5.53
CA LYS A 7 7.26 -20.01 -4.83
C LYS A 7 5.87 -19.94 -4.19
N PHE A 8 4.86 -20.40 -4.92
CA PHE A 8 3.49 -20.45 -4.43
C PHE A 8 3.35 -21.37 -3.22
N LEU A 9 3.94 -22.55 -3.27
CA LEU A 9 3.88 -23.51 -2.17
C LEU A 9 4.56 -23.00 -0.92
N ILE A 10 5.72 -22.36 -1.08
CA ILE A 10 6.43 -21.75 0.05
C ILE A 10 5.59 -20.64 0.66
N LYS A 11 4.97 -19.83 -0.16
CA LYS A 11 4.12 -18.73 0.29
C LYS A 11 2.92 -19.23 1.08
N GLU A 12 2.25 -20.27 0.60
CA GLU A 12 1.12 -20.87 1.32
C GLU A 12 1.55 -21.44 2.66
N TRP A 13 2.67 -22.16 2.66
CA TRP A 13 3.18 -22.74 3.89
C TRP A 13 3.48 -21.67 4.94
N LEU A 14 4.12 -20.59 4.54
CA LEU A 14 4.44 -19.48 5.44
C LEU A 14 3.19 -18.79 5.96
N THR A 15 2.16 -18.66 5.12
CA THR A 15 0.90 -18.00 5.49
C THR A 15 0.18 -18.73 6.62
N THR A 16 0.32 -20.04 6.71
CA THR A 16 -0.29 -20.80 7.81
C THR A 16 0.48 -20.69 9.12
N LYS A 17 1.72 -20.23 9.06
CA LYS A 17 2.60 -20.15 10.23
C LYS A 17 2.78 -18.72 10.73
N ILE A 18 2.99 -17.79 9.82
CA ILE A 18 3.27 -16.38 10.12
C ILE A 18 2.56 -15.48 9.10
N ILE A 19 2.39 -14.23 9.46
CA ILE A 19 1.84 -13.24 8.55
C ILE A 19 2.89 -12.94 7.47
N LEU A 20 2.51 -13.15 6.22
CA LEU A 20 3.39 -12.89 5.09
C LEU A 20 3.24 -11.45 4.62
N ILE A 21 4.33 -10.71 4.66
CA ILE A 21 4.36 -9.32 4.23
C ILE A 21 5.10 -9.22 2.90
N VAL A 22 4.47 -8.55 1.92
CA VAL A 22 5.10 -8.26 0.63
C VAL A 22 5.75 -6.89 0.71
N THR A 23 7.04 -6.84 0.42
CA THR A 23 7.81 -5.60 0.48
C THR A 23 7.90 -4.92 -0.88
N LYS A 24 8.42 -3.69 -0.90
CA LYS A 24 8.70 -2.98 -2.16
C LYS A 24 9.65 -3.79 -3.05
N ALA A 25 10.66 -4.42 -2.46
CA ALA A 25 11.60 -5.25 -3.20
C ALA A 25 10.91 -6.43 -3.87
N ASP A 26 9.97 -7.05 -3.17
CA ASP A 26 9.19 -8.16 -3.71
C ASP A 26 8.33 -7.72 -4.90
N VAL A 27 7.72 -6.56 -4.79
CA VAL A 27 6.91 -5.99 -5.88
C VAL A 27 7.79 -5.71 -7.10
N ILE A 28 8.95 -5.13 -6.90
CA ILE A 28 9.89 -4.84 -7.99
C ILE A 28 10.32 -6.13 -8.71
N ASN A 29 10.66 -7.16 -7.95
CA ASN A 29 11.02 -8.45 -8.52
C ASN A 29 9.89 -9.05 -9.34
N GLU A 30 8.69 -9.02 -8.83
CA GLU A 30 7.53 -9.57 -9.52
C GLU A 30 7.20 -8.81 -10.80
N ILE A 31 7.30 -7.49 -10.78
CA ILE A 31 7.09 -6.67 -11.97
C ILE A 31 8.15 -7.00 -13.04
N SER A 32 9.41 -7.09 -12.63
CA SER A 32 10.50 -7.42 -13.55
C SER A 32 10.27 -8.79 -14.20
N GLU A 33 9.88 -9.78 -13.43
CA GLU A 33 9.59 -11.12 -13.96
C GLU A 33 8.39 -11.10 -14.91
N LYS A 34 7.36 -10.36 -14.55
CA LYS A 34 6.11 -10.33 -15.32
C LYS A 34 6.24 -9.56 -16.64
N THR A 35 7.04 -8.51 -16.65
CA THR A 35 7.15 -7.61 -17.81
C THR A 35 8.39 -7.89 -18.68
N GLY A 36 9.38 -8.55 -18.12
CA GLY A 36 10.67 -8.73 -18.79
C GLY A 36 11.55 -7.48 -18.75
N ILE A 37 11.12 -6.42 -18.05
CA ILE A 37 11.90 -5.20 -17.91
C ILE A 37 13.00 -5.43 -16.89
N ASP A 38 14.18 -4.89 -17.16
CA ASP A 38 15.33 -5.01 -16.26
C ASP A 38 14.99 -4.51 -14.85
N LYS A 39 15.44 -5.24 -13.85
CA LYS A 39 15.11 -4.94 -12.45
C LYS A 39 15.52 -3.53 -12.03
N LEU A 40 16.67 -3.04 -12.51
CA LEU A 40 17.10 -1.69 -12.17
C LEU A 40 16.17 -0.62 -12.72
N ASP A 41 15.67 -0.85 -13.94
CA ASP A 41 14.71 0.07 -14.56
C ASP A 41 13.37 0.04 -13.84
N VAL A 42 12.92 -1.15 -13.44
CA VAL A 42 11.68 -1.30 -12.65
C VAL A 42 11.83 -0.58 -11.31
N GLN A 43 12.96 -0.77 -10.64
CA GLN A 43 13.23 -0.11 -9.37
C GLN A 43 13.16 1.41 -9.49
N ALA A 44 13.84 1.95 -10.49
CA ALA A 44 13.83 3.39 -10.72
C ALA A 44 12.41 3.92 -10.97
N THR A 45 11.63 3.19 -11.75
CA THR A 45 10.26 3.58 -12.08
C THR A 45 9.34 3.51 -10.87
N VAL A 46 9.41 2.45 -10.10
CA VAL A 46 8.58 2.27 -8.90
C VAL A 46 8.91 3.34 -7.86
N GLU A 47 10.19 3.60 -7.64
CA GLU A 47 10.61 4.63 -6.69
C GLU A 47 10.20 6.03 -7.14
N ALA A 48 10.30 6.30 -8.43
CA ALA A 48 9.84 7.56 -8.99
C ALA A 48 8.32 7.72 -8.83
N PHE A 49 7.56 6.65 -9.02
CA PHE A 49 6.11 6.66 -8.82
C PHE A 49 5.76 7.09 -7.39
N PHE A 50 6.36 6.46 -6.40
CA PHE A 50 6.10 6.82 -5.00
C PHE A 50 6.54 8.24 -4.68
N SER A 51 7.66 8.67 -5.25
CA SER A 51 8.15 10.03 -5.05
C SER A 51 7.18 11.06 -5.62
N VAL A 52 6.68 10.83 -6.83
CA VAL A 52 5.70 11.71 -7.47
C VAL A 52 4.41 11.76 -6.67
N VAL A 53 3.93 10.62 -6.19
CA VAL A 53 2.73 10.58 -5.35
C VAL A 53 2.92 11.43 -4.10
N LYS A 54 4.02 11.28 -3.41
CA LYS A 54 4.29 12.04 -2.18
C LYS A 54 4.37 13.54 -2.45
N THR A 55 5.07 13.93 -3.49
CA THR A 55 5.24 15.34 -3.83
C THR A 55 3.93 15.99 -4.24
N SER A 56 3.15 15.33 -5.10
CA SER A 56 1.86 15.85 -5.54
C SER A 56 0.90 16.01 -4.37
N MET A 57 0.84 15.04 -3.50
CA MET A 57 -0.04 15.10 -2.33
C MET A 57 0.41 16.17 -1.35
N ALA A 58 1.72 16.35 -1.17
CA ALA A 58 2.26 17.42 -0.34
C ALA A 58 1.89 18.80 -0.87
N ASP A 59 1.72 18.92 -2.19
CA ASP A 59 1.28 20.15 -2.83
C ASP A 59 -0.25 20.34 -2.79
N GLY A 60 -0.97 19.44 -2.14
CA GLY A 60 -2.42 19.52 -1.97
C GLY A 60 -3.23 18.85 -3.06
N GLU A 61 -2.58 18.12 -3.96
CA GLU A 61 -3.27 17.46 -5.06
C GLU A 61 -3.70 16.04 -4.69
N ASN A 62 -4.82 15.59 -5.24
CA ASN A 62 -5.27 14.21 -5.12
C ASN A 62 -4.96 13.49 -6.43
N ILE A 63 -4.68 12.19 -6.33
CA ILE A 63 -4.31 11.39 -7.50
C ILE A 63 -5.32 10.28 -7.69
N TYR A 64 -5.92 10.22 -8.88
CA TYR A 64 -6.89 9.19 -9.24
C TYR A 64 -6.25 8.18 -10.18
N VAL A 65 -6.28 6.91 -9.80
CA VAL A 65 -5.79 5.83 -10.65
C VAL A 65 -7.00 4.96 -11.02
N ARG A 66 -7.41 5.08 -12.27
CA ARG A 66 -8.60 4.39 -12.75
C ARG A 66 -8.52 2.88 -12.52
N GLY A 67 -9.58 2.33 -11.91
CA GLY A 67 -9.64 0.89 -11.63
C GLY A 67 -8.88 0.44 -10.40
N PHE A 68 -8.11 1.33 -9.79
CA PHE A 68 -7.32 1.01 -8.60
C PHE A 68 -7.83 1.76 -7.38
N GLY A 69 -7.81 3.08 -7.44
CA GLY A 69 -8.25 3.91 -6.33
C GLY A 69 -7.72 5.31 -6.39
N SER A 70 -7.85 6.03 -5.28
CA SER A 70 -7.43 7.43 -5.19
C SER A 70 -6.54 7.63 -3.97
N PHE A 71 -5.49 8.40 -4.16
CA PHE A 71 -4.68 8.90 -3.06
C PHE A 71 -5.17 10.31 -2.75
N VAL A 72 -5.75 10.48 -1.57
CA VAL A 72 -6.41 11.74 -1.20
C VAL A 72 -5.86 12.29 0.10
N ASN A 73 -5.84 13.62 0.18
CA ASN A 73 -5.54 14.30 1.42
C ASN A 73 -6.82 14.39 2.24
N LYS A 74 -6.83 13.78 3.40
CA LYS A 74 -7.97 13.76 4.28
C LYS A 74 -7.71 14.68 5.46
N LYS A 75 -8.65 15.59 5.72
CA LYS A 75 -8.53 16.51 6.84
C LYS A 75 -8.89 15.81 8.13
N ARG A 76 -8.00 15.92 9.11
CA ARG A 76 -8.22 15.41 10.46
C ARG A 76 -8.47 16.60 11.39
N ALA A 77 -9.63 16.58 12.04
CA ALA A 77 -9.98 17.63 12.98
C ALA A 77 -9.07 17.60 14.22
N LYS A 78 -8.95 18.74 14.87
CA LYS A 78 -8.29 18.85 16.17
C LYS A 78 -8.90 17.87 17.15
N LYS A 79 -8.05 17.17 17.90
CA LYS A 79 -8.55 16.29 18.96
C LYS A 79 -7.62 16.31 20.15
N ILE A 80 -8.17 15.93 21.31
CA ILE A 80 -7.43 15.81 22.55
C ILE A 80 -7.23 14.33 22.83
N ALA A 81 -5.96 13.91 22.91
CA ALA A 81 -5.59 12.55 23.25
C ALA A 81 -4.96 12.56 24.65
N ARG A 82 -5.05 11.43 25.33
CA ARG A 82 -4.48 11.28 26.65
C ARG A 82 -3.25 10.40 26.60
N ASN A 83 -2.17 10.88 27.16
CA ASN A 83 -0.97 10.07 27.32
C ASN A 83 -1.11 9.29 28.63
N ILE A 84 -1.37 7.99 28.52
CA ILE A 84 -1.64 7.14 29.68
C ILE A 84 -0.43 7.04 30.61
N SER A 85 0.77 6.95 30.04
CA SER A 85 1.98 6.78 30.87
C SER A 85 2.35 8.03 31.66
N LYS A 86 2.04 9.23 31.12
CA LYS A 86 2.33 10.50 31.81
C LYS A 86 1.10 11.15 32.43
N ASN A 87 -0.07 10.58 32.20
CA ASN A 87 -1.35 11.07 32.65
C ASN A 87 -1.58 12.54 32.30
N THR A 88 -1.18 12.93 31.11
CA THR A 88 -1.33 14.30 30.60
C THR A 88 -2.17 14.31 29.34
N ALA A 89 -2.85 15.43 29.08
CA ALA A 89 -3.60 15.64 27.86
C ALA A 89 -2.64 16.14 26.77
N ILE A 90 -2.79 15.60 25.57
CA ILE A 90 -2.03 16.00 24.38
C ILE A 90 -3.02 16.55 23.38
N VAL A 91 -2.77 17.77 22.89
CA VAL A 91 -3.59 18.38 21.87
C VAL A 91 -2.99 18.05 20.50
N ILE A 92 -3.77 17.38 19.67
CA ILE A 92 -3.40 17.10 18.28
C ILE A 92 -4.12 18.12 17.42
N GLU A 93 -3.35 19.04 16.83
CA GLU A 93 -3.92 20.09 15.99
C GLU A 93 -4.52 19.53 14.70
N GLU A 94 -5.40 20.31 14.09
CA GLU A 94 -5.98 20.01 12.79
C GLU A 94 -4.86 19.86 11.77
N HIS A 95 -4.93 18.82 10.95
CA HIS A 95 -3.91 18.55 9.93
C HIS A 95 -4.48 17.72 8.80
N TYR A 96 -3.76 17.67 7.67
CA TYR A 96 -4.09 16.80 6.57
C TYR A 96 -3.30 15.50 6.68
N PHE A 97 -3.93 14.43 6.27
CA PHE A 97 -3.39 13.09 6.39
C PHE A 97 -3.54 12.36 5.04
N PRO A 98 -2.48 11.72 4.52
CA PRO A 98 -2.60 10.96 3.29
C PRO A 98 -3.44 9.72 3.50
N SER A 99 -4.39 9.48 2.60
CA SER A 99 -5.29 8.36 2.69
C SER A 99 -5.44 7.71 1.32
N PHE A 100 -5.65 6.41 1.31
CA PHE A 100 -5.95 5.68 0.08
C PHE A 100 -7.40 5.23 0.10
N LYS A 101 -8.13 5.60 -0.97
CA LYS A 101 -9.52 5.18 -1.14
C LYS A 101 -9.58 4.20 -2.32
N PRO A 102 -9.83 2.91 -2.08
CA PRO A 102 -9.86 1.93 -3.16
C PRO A 102 -11.04 2.15 -4.09
N SER A 103 -10.87 1.78 -5.36
CA SER A 103 -11.94 1.83 -6.33
C SER A 103 -12.95 0.71 -6.06
N LYS A 104 -14.15 0.85 -6.61
CA LYS A 104 -15.18 -0.17 -6.50
C LYS A 104 -14.71 -1.49 -7.12
N ILE A 105 -14.02 -1.44 -8.24
CA ILE A 105 -13.47 -2.63 -8.91
C ILE A 105 -12.48 -3.35 -8.01
N PHE A 106 -11.62 -2.61 -7.33
CA PHE A 106 -10.63 -3.17 -6.42
C PHE A 106 -11.32 -3.83 -5.22
N ILE A 107 -12.30 -3.15 -4.64
CA ILE A 107 -13.07 -3.68 -3.51
C ILE A 107 -13.76 -5.00 -3.90
N GLU A 108 -14.38 -5.04 -5.07
CA GLU A 108 -15.06 -6.23 -5.57
C GLU A 108 -14.09 -7.41 -5.74
N LYS A 109 -12.89 -7.12 -6.25
CA LYS A 109 -11.87 -8.16 -6.41
C LYS A 109 -11.46 -8.77 -5.08
N ILE A 110 -11.27 -7.94 -4.06
CA ILE A 110 -10.93 -8.41 -2.72
C ILE A 110 -12.05 -9.28 -2.15
N LYS A 111 -13.29 -8.82 -2.27
CA LYS A 111 -14.45 -9.58 -1.77
C LYS A 111 -14.54 -10.96 -2.40
N ARG A 112 -14.39 -11.03 -3.73
CA ARG A 112 -14.49 -12.32 -4.43
C ARG A 112 -13.38 -13.28 -4.02
N ASN A 113 -12.18 -12.78 -3.76
CA ASN A 113 -11.04 -13.63 -3.47
C ASN A 113 -10.94 -14.04 -2.01
N LEU A 114 -11.47 -13.26 -1.09
CA LEU A 114 -11.32 -13.53 0.35
C LEU A 114 -12.55 -14.06 1.05
N ILE A 115 -13.75 -13.85 0.49
CA ILE A 115 -14.99 -14.32 1.13
C ILE A 115 -15.20 -15.82 0.99
N SER A 116 -14.73 -16.39 -0.11
CA SER A 116 -14.95 -17.81 -0.41
C SER A 116 -14.15 -18.78 0.43
N SER A 117 -13.31 -18.29 1.29
CA SER A 117 -12.49 -19.11 2.16
C SER A 117 -13.22 -19.52 3.46
#